data_2630cccddbc8c59ad7c20919f7164a3f
#
_entry.id   2630cccddbc8c59ad7c20919f7164a3f
#
_cell.length_a   1.000
_cell.length_b   1.000
_cell.length_c   1.000
_cell.angle_alpha   90.00
_cell.angle_beta   90.00
_cell.angle_gamma   90.00
#
_symmetry.space_group_name_H-M   'P 1'
#
loop_
_entity.id
_entity.type
_entity.pdbx_description
1 polymer ?
#
loop_
_entity_poly.entity_id
_entity_poly.type
_entity_poly.pdbx_seq_one_letter_code
_entity_poly.pdbx_strand_id
1 'polypeptide(L)'
;MNIKVKKEMNLLELFEYIKKNEIADKVFFDNKGKGKVVVGDDRYLYMTDLNLTDTFTVETVKEIKEETVIPLLVETYLNPKGEPSCYSYRNKSINYILENNKSYNNTPPTHIYMLNDDMTMTLIWKDGGLVK
;
A
#
# COMPACT_ATOMS: atom_id res chain seq x y z
N MET A 1 -9.58 6.75 -1.04
CA MET A 1 -8.69 6.80 0.14
C MET A 1 -7.25 6.69 -0.30
N ASN A 2 -6.39 7.56 0.20
CA ASN A 2 -4.96 7.50 -0.11
C ASN A 2 -4.19 6.95 1.07
N ILE A 3 -3.31 5.98 0.81
CA ILE A 3 -2.44 5.39 1.83
C ILE A 3 -0.99 5.52 1.43
N LYS A 4 -0.11 5.57 2.43
CA LYS A 4 1.33 5.53 2.20
C LYS A 4 1.77 4.07 2.19
N VAL A 5 2.46 3.67 1.13
CA VAL A 5 3.02 2.33 1.00
C VAL A 5 4.50 2.43 0.69
N LYS A 6 5.27 1.46 1.20
CA LYS A 6 6.69 1.33 0.86
C LYS A 6 6.80 0.42 -0.34
N LYS A 7 7.49 0.89 -1.37
CA LYS A 7 7.70 0.11 -2.59
C LYS A 7 9.19 -0.04 -2.85
N GLU A 8 9.61 -1.25 -3.14
CA GLU A 8 10.99 -1.50 -3.58
C GLU A 8 11.11 -1.21 -5.07
N MET A 9 12.12 -0.44 -5.43
CA MET A 9 12.37 -0.02 -6.80
C MET A 9 13.82 -0.33 -7.19
N ASN A 10 14.03 -0.76 -8.43
CA ASN A 10 15.37 -0.77 -9.01
C ASN A 10 15.74 0.65 -9.49
N LEU A 11 16.95 0.81 -10.01
CA LEU A 11 17.46 2.14 -10.38
C LEU A 11 16.62 2.79 -11.48
N LEU A 12 16.19 2.04 -12.48
CA LEU A 12 15.36 2.56 -13.57
C LEU A 12 13.99 2.99 -13.08
N GLU A 13 13.37 2.16 -12.24
CA GLU A 13 12.07 2.49 -11.63
C GLU A 13 12.15 3.73 -10.77
N LEU A 14 13.26 3.91 -10.03
CA LEU A 14 13.49 5.10 -9.24
C LEU A 14 13.57 6.35 -10.12
N PHE A 15 14.28 6.29 -11.22
CA PHE A 15 14.39 7.42 -12.14
C PHE A 15 13.03 7.79 -12.74
N GLU A 16 12.24 6.80 -13.13
CA GLU A 16 10.89 7.03 -13.65
C GLU A 16 9.99 7.68 -12.59
N TYR A 17 10.08 7.20 -11.35
CA TYR A 17 9.35 7.75 -10.23
C TYR A 17 9.72 9.22 -9.97
N ILE A 18 11.02 9.53 -9.95
CA ILE A 18 11.52 10.90 -9.75
C ILE A 18 11.00 11.82 -10.85
N LYS A 19 11.07 11.37 -12.10
CA LYS A 19 10.63 12.14 -13.25
C LYS A 19 9.12 12.38 -13.23
N LYS A 20 8.35 11.33 -13.02
CA LYS A 20 6.87 11.37 -13.05
C LYS A 20 6.31 12.25 -11.96
N ASN A 21 6.89 12.21 -10.77
CA ASN A 21 6.39 12.94 -9.60
C ASN A 21 7.09 14.28 -9.40
N GLU A 22 7.94 14.69 -10.35
CA GLU A 22 8.65 15.97 -10.30
C GLU A 22 9.39 16.18 -8.97
N ILE A 23 10.03 15.11 -8.49
CA ILE A 23 10.77 15.14 -7.23
C ILE A 23 11.96 16.09 -7.36
N ALA A 24 12.22 16.87 -6.32
CA ALA A 24 13.37 17.77 -6.21
C ALA A 24 13.83 17.82 -4.76
N ASP A 25 15.09 18.22 -4.57
CA ASP A 25 15.66 18.43 -3.23
C ASP A 25 15.48 17.22 -2.31
N LYS A 26 15.87 16.03 -2.80
CA LYS A 26 15.67 14.78 -2.07
C LYS A 26 16.85 13.82 -2.30
N VAL A 27 17.14 13.02 -1.26
CA VAL A 27 18.16 11.99 -1.31
C VAL A 27 17.50 10.62 -1.13
N PHE A 28 17.86 9.68 -2.00
CA PHE A 28 17.42 8.29 -1.91
C PHE A 28 18.64 7.42 -1.64
N PHE A 29 18.64 6.70 -0.51
CA PHE A 29 19.71 5.77 -0.19
C PHE A 29 19.35 4.37 -0.70
N ASP A 30 20.37 3.62 -1.15
CA ASP A 30 20.14 2.23 -1.51
C ASP A 30 19.81 1.40 -0.27
N ASN A 31 19.26 0.22 -0.47
CA ASN A 31 18.84 -0.63 0.65
C ASN A 31 20.01 -1.21 1.45
N LYS A 32 21.22 -1.14 0.91
CA LYS A 32 22.45 -1.54 1.62
C LYS A 32 23.06 -0.39 2.41
N GLY A 33 22.57 0.82 2.20
CA GLY A 33 23.05 2.01 2.89
C GLY A 33 24.39 2.53 2.41
N LYS A 34 24.91 2.05 1.27
CA LYS A 34 26.22 2.44 0.75
C LYS A 34 26.15 3.55 -0.27
N GLY A 35 25.26 3.43 -1.24
CA GLY A 35 25.13 4.38 -2.32
C GLY A 35 23.89 5.25 -2.19
N LYS A 36 23.85 6.31 -2.98
CA LYS A 36 22.72 7.23 -2.97
C LYS A 36 22.50 7.89 -4.32
N VAL A 37 21.27 8.29 -4.57
CA VAL A 37 20.84 9.17 -5.64
C VAL A 37 20.40 10.47 -5.01
N VAL A 38 21.04 11.57 -5.38
CA VAL A 38 20.68 12.90 -4.90
C VAL A 38 19.97 13.65 -6.02
N VAL A 39 18.78 14.15 -5.74
CA VAL A 39 18.06 15.04 -6.63
C VAL A 39 18.22 16.45 -6.09
N GLY A 40 18.90 17.34 -6.83
CA GLY A 40 19.09 18.72 -6.42
C GLY A 40 17.79 19.53 -6.47
N ASP A 41 17.83 20.72 -5.93
CA ASP A 41 16.69 21.65 -6.00
C ASP A 41 16.43 22.11 -7.44
N ASP A 42 17.44 22.05 -8.27
CA ASP A 42 17.39 22.33 -9.72
C ASP A 42 17.03 21.07 -10.54
N ARG A 43 16.79 19.94 -9.87
CA ARG A 43 16.45 18.63 -10.44
C ARG A 43 17.58 17.97 -11.21
N TYR A 44 18.83 18.41 -11.05
CA TYR A 44 19.98 17.65 -11.52
C TYR A 44 20.20 16.43 -10.61
N LEU A 45 20.64 15.33 -11.22
CA LEU A 45 20.90 14.07 -10.52
C LEU A 45 22.38 13.89 -10.25
N TYR A 46 22.68 13.48 -9.03
CA TYR A 46 24.03 13.09 -8.60
C TYR A 46 23.96 11.69 -8.01
N MET A 47 24.88 10.83 -8.38
CA MET A 47 24.92 9.45 -7.93
C MET A 47 26.29 9.13 -7.36
N THR A 48 26.33 8.44 -6.22
CA THR A 48 27.59 8.01 -5.59
C THR A 48 27.46 6.57 -5.11
N ASP A 49 28.53 5.80 -5.32
CA ASP A 49 28.68 4.43 -4.79
C ASP A 49 27.52 3.50 -5.10
N LEU A 50 26.92 3.65 -6.29
CA LEU A 50 25.82 2.80 -6.72
C LEU A 50 26.29 1.65 -7.58
N ASN A 51 25.72 0.47 -7.33
CA ASN A 51 25.81 -0.68 -8.22
C ASN A 51 24.55 -0.75 -9.08
N LEU A 52 24.68 -1.22 -10.31
CA LEU A 52 23.53 -1.36 -11.22
C LEU A 52 22.40 -2.25 -10.68
N THR A 53 22.74 -3.12 -9.73
CA THR A 53 21.75 -4.03 -9.11
C THR A 53 21.14 -3.49 -7.83
N ASP A 54 21.52 -2.29 -7.40
CA ASP A 54 21.01 -1.71 -6.16
C ASP A 54 19.51 -1.44 -6.25
N THR A 55 18.86 -1.57 -5.09
CA THR A 55 17.43 -1.32 -4.94
C THR A 55 17.21 -0.23 -3.90
N PHE A 56 16.04 0.38 -3.96
CA PHE A 56 15.65 1.49 -3.11
C PHE A 56 14.26 1.24 -2.56
N THR A 57 14.05 1.54 -1.28
CA THR A 57 12.71 1.50 -0.70
C THR A 57 12.17 2.91 -0.66
N VAL A 58 11.09 3.14 -1.40
CA VAL A 58 10.51 4.46 -1.58
C VAL A 58 9.09 4.47 -0.99
N GLU A 59 8.78 5.49 -0.18
CA GLU A 59 7.43 5.70 0.32
C GLU A 59 6.62 6.41 -0.76
N THR A 60 5.55 5.77 -1.21
CA THR A 60 4.66 6.31 -2.24
C THR A 60 3.24 6.40 -1.71
N VAL A 61 2.39 7.18 -2.39
CA VAL A 61 0.97 7.26 -2.07
C VAL A 61 0.22 6.40 -3.06
N LYS A 62 -0.64 5.52 -2.55
CA LYS A 62 -1.50 4.66 -3.36
C LYS A 62 -2.95 5.01 -3.08
N GLU A 63 -3.75 5.22 -4.14
CA GLU A 63 -5.19 5.39 -4.00
C GLU A 63 -5.85 4.02 -3.88
N ILE A 64 -6.65 3.83 -2.83
CA ILE A 64 -7.44 2.62 -2.60
C ILE A 64 -8.88 2.92 -2.98
N LYS A 65 -9.41 2.10 -3.88
CA LYS A 65 -10.82 2.11 -4.30
C LYS A 65 -11.46 0.79 -3.90
N GLU A 66 -12.78 0.69 -4.00
CA GLU A 66 -13.47 -0.56 -3.66
C GLU A 66 -13.08 -1.72 -4.57
N GLU A 67 -12.72 -1.45 -5.83
CA GLU A 67 -12.27 -2.46 -6.79
C GLU A 67 -10.77 -2.75 -6.72
N THR A 68 -10.00 -2.05 -5.90
CA THR A 68 -8.56 -2.27 -5.78
C THR A 68 -8.27 -3.63 -5.16
N VAL A 69 -7.45 -4.44 -5.84
CA VAL A 69 -6.99 -5.73 -5.31
C VAL A 69 -5.85 -5.49 -4.32
N ILE A 70 -6.00 -6.04 -3.12
CA ILE A 70 -5.05 -5.86 -2.03
C ILE A 70 -4.52 -7.23 -1.60
N PRO A 71 -3.21 -7.37 -1.35
CA PRO A 71 -2.61 -8.67 -1.03
C PRO A 71 -3.22 -9.39 0.16
N LEU A 72 -3.58 -8.67 1.22
CA LEU A 72 -4.26 -9.27 2.36
C LEU A 72 -5.21 -8.27 2.99
N LEU A 73 -6.48 -8.66 3.03
CA LEU A 73 -7.55 -7.93 3.70
C LEU A 73 -8.05 -8.74 4.89
N VAL A 74 -8.46 -8.05 5.94
CA VAL A 74 -9.11 -8.66 7.10
C VAL A 74 -10.45 -7.97 7.30
N GLU A 75 -11.54 -8.75 7.22
CA GLU A 75 -12.87 -8.26 7.52
C GLU A 75 -13.24 -8.61 8.95
N THR A 76 -13.90 -7.69 9.64
CA THR A 76 -14.54 -7.98 10.92
C THR A 76 -16.04 -7.99 10.73
N TYR A 77 -16.70 -8.87 11.44
CA TYR A 77 -18.17 -9.01 11.38
C TYR A 77 -18.70 -9.57 12.70
N LEU A 78 -20.01 -9.49 12.87
CA LEU A 78 -20.67 -10.14 14.00
C LEU A 78 -21.22 -11.48 13.53
N ASN A 79 -20.89 -12.57 14.24
CA ASN A 79 -21.40 -13.88 13.92
C ASN A 79 -22.90 -14.00 14.30
N PRO A 80 -23.60 -15.11 14.00
CA PRO A 80 -25.00 -15.25 14.33
C PRO A 80 -25.35 -15.12 15.83
N LYS A 81 -24.35 -15.31 16.70
CA LYS A 81 -24.52 -15.13 18.15
C LYS A 81 -24.25 -13.68 18.59
N GLY A 82 -23.92 -12.79 17.66
CA GLY A 82 -23.60 -11.41 17.96
C GLY A 82 -22.17 -11.20 18.47
N GLU A 83 -21.31 -12.20 18.34
CA GLU A 83 -19.92 -12.10 18.79
C GLU A 83 -19.01 -11.60 17.68
N PRO A 84 -18.01 -10.75 18.00
CA PRO A 84 -17.04 -10.31 17.00
C PRO A 84 -16.23 -11.46 16.43
N SER A 85 -16.10 -11.49 15.11
CA SER A 85 -15.33 -12.49 14.38
C SER A 85 -14.57 -11.81 13.26
N CYS A 86 -13.58 -12.48 12.70
CA CYS A 86 -12.82 -11.94 11.57
C CYS A 86 -12.52 -13.03 10.55
N TYR A 87 -12.25 -12.61 9.32
CA TYR A 87 -11.85 -13.48 8.22
C TYR A 87 -10.85 -12.76 7.33
N SER A 88 -9.86 -13.49 6.83
CA SER A 88 -8.84 -12.92 5.97
C SER A 88 -9.05 -13.33 4.51
N TYR A 89 -8.69 -12.43 3.59
CA TYR A 89 -8.79 -12.64 2.15
C TYR A 89 -7.46 -12.30 1.50
N ARG A 90 -6.96 -13.16 0.62
CA ARG A 90 -5.73 -12.93 -0.14
C ARG A 90 -6.03 -12.50 -1.56
N ASN A 91 -5.39 -11.42 -2.02
CA ASN A 91 -5.50 -10.93 -3.40
C ASN A 91 -6.96 -10.70 -3.81
N LYS A 92 -7.72 -10.04 -2.96
CA LYS A 92 -9.11 -9.69 -3.20
C LYS A 92 -9.35 -8.20 -3.02
N SER A 93 -10.49 -7.73 -3.51
CA SER A 93 -10.92 -6.34 -3.35
C SER A 93 -12.02 -6.24 -2.29
N ILE A 94 -12.32 -5.00 -1.86
CA ILE A 94 -13.45 -4.74 -0.98
C ILE A 94 -14.74 -5.21 -1.65
N ASN A 95 -14.91 -4.94 -2.95
CA ASN A 95 -16.08 -5.40 -3.70
C ASN A 95 -16.27 -6.90 -3.63
N TYR A 96 -15.19 -7.67 -3.72
CA TYR A 96 -15.26 -9.13 -3.59
C TYR A 96 -15.82 -9.54 -2.22
N ILE A 97 -15.36 -8.89 -1.15
CA ILE A 97 -15.82 -9.18 0.21
C ILE A 97 -17.31 -8.87 0.34
N LEU A 98 -17.76 -7.73 -0.16
CA LEU A 98 -19.17 -7.32 -0.10
C LEU A 98 -20.07 -8.29 -0.87
N GLU A 99 -19.67 -8.69 -2.07
CA GLU A 99 -20.43 -9.65 -2.87
C GLU A 99 -20.43 -11.05 -2.26
N ASN A 100 -19.30 -11.49 -1.70
CA ASN A 100 -19.19 -12.79 -1.05
C ASN A 100 -20.14 -12.87 0.17
N ASN A 101 -20.22 -11.81 0.96
CA ASN A 101 -21.09 -11.78 2.13
C ASN A 101 -22.58 -11.84 1.75
N LYS A 102 -22.96 -11.18 0.66
CA LYS A 102 -24.34 -11.27 0.15
C LYS A 102 -24.71 -12.70 -0.23
N SER A 103 -23.75 -13.44 -0.80
CA SER A 103 -24.01 -14.81 -1.28
C SER A 103 -24.12 -15.81 -0.13
N TYR A 104 -23.38 -15.64 0.94
CA TYR A 104 -23.31 -16.63 2.02
C TYR A 104 -24.19 -16.33 3.22
N ASN A 105 -24.03 -15.18 3.83
CA ASN A 105 -24.66 -14.88 5.11
C ASN A 105 -25.50 -13.61 5.11
N ASN A 106 -25.47 -12.86 4.05
CA ASN A 106 -26.07 -11.52 3.98
C ASN A 106 -25.69 -10.66 5.21
N THR A 107 -24.49 -10.90 5.75
CA THR A 107 -23.96 -10.19 6.92
C THR A 107 -22.93 -9.21 6.44
N PRO A 108 -23.21 -7.90 6.48
CA PRO A 108 -22.23 -6.91 6.05
C PRO A 108 -21.05 -6.89 7.00
N PRO A 109 -19.84 -6.61 6.50
CA PRO A 109 -18.69 -6.42 7.37
C PRO A 109 -18.88 -5.17 8.22
N THR A 110 -18.35 -5.19 9.44
CA THR A 110 -18.32 -4.00 10.29
C THR A 110 -17.16 -3.10 9.87
N HIS A 111 -16.00 -3.70 9.66
CA HIS A 111 -14.78 -3.00 9.26
C HIS A 111 -13.97 -3.88 8.30
N ILE A 112 -13.17 -3.25 7.46
CA ILE A 112 -12.18 -3.96 6.63
C ILE A 112 -10.85 -3.27 6.81
N TYR A 113 -9.81 -4.08 7.07
CA TYR A 113 -8.44 -3.63 7.28
C TYR A 113 -7.53 -4.18 6.20
N MET A 114 -6.49 -3.43 5.87
CA MET A 114 -5.39 -3.90 5.04
C MET A 114 -4.22 -4.25 5.95
N LEU A 115 -3.60 -5.43 5.75
CA LEU A 115 -2.39 -5.79 6.47
C LEU A 115 -1.19 -5.16 5.77
N ASN A 116 -0.38 -4.44 6.54
CA ASN A 116 0.85 -3.83 6.07
C ASN A 116 2.02 -4.80 6.18
N ASP A 117 3.13 -4.51 5.50
CA ASP A 117 4.31 -5.37 5.51
C ASP A 117 4.92 -5.54 6.90
N ASP A 118 4.77 -4.55 7.78
CA ASP A 118 5.25 -4.60 9.16
C ASP A 118 4.26 -5.26 10.13
N MET A 119 3.24 -5.94 9.61
CA MET A 119 2.20 -6.63 10.38
C MET A 119 1.21 -5.71 11.10
N THR A 120 1.31 -4.41 10.94
CA THR A 120 0.25 -3.49 11.39
C THR A 120 -0.90 -3.50 10.41
N MET A 121 -2.08 -3.06 10.86
CA MET A 121 -3.28 -3.00 10.03
C MET A 121 -3.73 -1.56 9.83
N THR A 122 -4.14 -1.24 8.61
CA THR A 122 -4.73 0.05 8.28
C THR A 122 -6.22 -0.13 8.03
N LEU A 123 -7.05 0.61 8.76
CA LEU A 123 -8.50 0.60 8.53
C LEU A 123 -8.80 1.30 7.21
N ILE A 124 -9.45 0.59 6.28
CA ILE A 124 -9.76 1.13 4.96
C ILE A 124 -11.26 1.23 4.68
N TRP A 125 -12.11 0.53 5.44
CA TRP A 125 -13.55 0.54 5.19
C TRP A 125 -14.33 0.40 6.50
N LYS A 126 -15.34 1.23 6.70
CA LYS A 126 -16.28 1.17 7.82
C LYS A 126 -17.55 1.94 7.48
N ASP A 127 -18.60 1.70 8.23
CA ASP A 127 -19.87 2.43 8.11
C ASP A 127 -20.41 2.48 6.66
N GLY A 128 -20.21 1.38 5.92
CA GLY A 128 -20.71 1.24 4.57
C GLY A 128 -19.86 1.91 3.48
N GLY A 129 -18.66 2.37 3.79
CA GLY A 129 -17.82 3.03 2.80
C GLY A 129 -16.35 3.08 3.13
N LEU A 130 -15.55 3.54 2.16
CA LEU A 130 -14.12 3.77 2.35
C LEU A 130 -13.88 4.85 3.39
N VAL A 131 -12.85 4.66 4.18
CA VAL A 131 -12.37 5.65 5.15
C VAL A 131 -11.76 6.82 4.40
N LYS A 132 -12.02 8.02 4.83
CA LYS A 132 -11.49 9.25 4.23
C LYS A 132 -10.16 9.65 4.86
#